data_8596ef0113d5986ae9e40c644b935a4e
#
_entry.id   8596ef0113d5986ae9e40c644b935a4e
#
_cell.length_a   1.000
_cell.length_b   1.000
_cell.length_c   1.000
_cell.angle_alpha   90.00
_cell.angle_beta   90.00
_cell.angle_gamma   90.00
#
_symmetry.space_group_name_H-M   'P 1'
#
loop_
_entity.id
_entity.type
_entity.pdbx_description
1 polymer ?
#
loop_
_entity_poly.entity_id
_entity_poly.type
_entity_poly.pdbx_seq_one_letter_code
_entity_poly.pdbx_strand_id
1 'polypeptide(L)'
;DEMGLLQVGPQSAGADPGPACYNKGGNDPTVSDANLVLGYLNPDGLIGGKLPLNYENAFNSIEEKIAKPLNLSVEKAAYGMFTIVNSNMVNGIRRVSVERGYDPRDFVLVAAGGATGAHITALASEMGINTVIVSKLSSGLCAYGQIISDVKYNYMATIPIRLNENCDYEKINKLFKDIESKGREHLKNDGFDEEKIDVYRSLEMRYLGQIHECTVNIETFDIDSETIEKVKDAFHKRHEELYTYSELQSPVELVNIEST
;
A
#
# COMPACT_ATOMS: atom_id res chain seq x y z
N ASP A 1 18.63 -0.99 19.77
CA ASP A 1 18.99 -2.39 19.56
C ASP A 1 20.19 -2.78 20.42
N GLU A 2 20.61 -4.02 20.37
CA GLU A 2 21.74 -4.54 21.15
C GLU A 2 23.07 -3.84 20.84
N MET A 3 23.18 -3.15 19.72
CA MET A 3 24.35 -2.36 19.32
C MET A 3 24.25 -0.88 19.77
N GLY A 4 23.23 -0.50 20.50
CA GLY A 4 23.00 0.87 20.95
C GLY A 4 22.47 1.83 19.87
N LEU A 5 21.95 1.32 18.74
CA LEU A 5 21.35 2.13 17.73
C LEU A 5 19.85 2.36 18.02
N LEU A 6 19.40 3.61 17.79
CA LEU A 6 17.99 3.95 17.89
C LEU A 6 17.18 3.24 16.81
N GLN A 7 16.12 2.56 17.21
CA GLN A 7 15.17 1.89 16.32
C GLN A 7 13.74 2.36 16.56
N VAL A 8 12.90 2.31 15.54
CA VAL A 8 11.47 2.58 15.62
C VAL A 8 10.72 1.42 14.96
N GLY A 9 9.95 0.68 15.76
CA GLY A 9 9.30 -0.57 15.36
C GLY A 9 10.24 -1.78 15.42
N PRO A 10 9.73 -2.98 15.04
CA PRO A 10 8.38 -3.27 14.52
C PRO A 10 7.30 -3.38 15.61
N GLN A 11 7.67 -3.43 16.91
CA GLN A 11 6.71 -3.54 18.00
C GLN A 11 5.84 -2.29 18.09
N SER A 12 4.58 -2.48 18.45
CA SER A 12 3.62 -1.41 18.72
C SER A 12 3.19 -1.45 20.17
N ALA A 13 3.12 -0.28 20.82
CA ALA A 13 2.54 -0.15 22.14
C ALA A 13 0.99 -0.31 22.15
N GLY A 14 0.38 -0.35 20.98
CA GLY A 14 -1.08 -0.40 20.84
C GLY A 14 -1.78 0.86 21.37
N ALA A 15 -3.02 0.69 21.80
CA ALA A 15 -3.82 1.76 22.41
C ALA A 15 -3.98 1.58 23.94
N ASP A 16 -3.65 0.40 24.46
CA ASP A 16 -3.70 0.03 25.86
C ASP A 16 -2.53 -0.94 26.17
N PRO A 17 -1.57 -0.55 27.04
CA PRO A 17 -1.45 0.75 27.72
C PRO A 17 -1.14 1.91 26.77
N GLY A 18 -0.63 1.64 25.56
CA GLY A 18 -0.35 2.63 24.52
C GLY A 18 0.85 3.54 24.81
N PRO A 19 0.96 4.67 24.11
CA PRO A 19 1.96 5.72 24.33
C PRO A 19 2.01 6.20 25.78
N ALA A 20 3.19 6.60 26.25
CA ALA A 20 3.36 7.17 27.60
C ALA A 20 2.47 8.40 27.81
N CYS A 21 2.30 9.23 26.76
CA CYS A 21 1.44 10.40 26.81
C CYS A 21 -0.06 10.11 26.97
N TYR A 22 -0.52 8.87 26.75
CA TYR A 22 -1.93 8.52 26.97
C TYR A 22 -2.29 8.37 28.45
N ASN A 23 -1.29 8.34 29.32
CA ASN A 23 -1.46 8.23 30.78
C ASN A 23 -2.27 6.99 31.22
N LYS A 24 -2.10 5.87 30.50
CA LYS A 24 -2.76 4.59 30.77
C LYS A 24 -1.79 3.51 31.29
N GLY A 25 -0.62 3.92 31.79
CA GLY A 25 0.41 3.01 32.30
C GLY A 25 1.46 2.58 31.28
N GLY A 26 1.41 3.10 30.05
CA GLY A 26 2.49 2.95 29.07
C GLY A 26 3.75 3.70 29.53
N ASN A 27 4.89 3.02 29.47
CA ASN A 27 6.18 3.56 29.91
C ASN A 27 7.24 3.58 28.81
N ASP A 28 6.95 2.96 27.67
CA ASP A 28 7.87 2.94 26.52
C ASP A 28 7.61 4.13 25.62
N PRO A 29 8.68 4.83 25.19
CA PRO A 29 8.53 5.98 24.29
C PRO A 29 8.07 5.50 22.92
N THR A 30 7.10 6.21 22.38
CA THR A 30 6.50 5.94 21.07
C THR A 30 6.65 7.12 20.12
N VAL A 31 6.30 6.92 18.84
CA VAL A 31 6.23 8.01 17.85
C VAL A 31 5.22 9.09 18.27
N SER A 32 4.13 8.71 18.96
CA SER A 32 3.16 9.69 19.50
C SER A 32 3.79 10.56 20.56
N ASP A 33 4.61 10.00 21.45
CA ASP A 33 5.35 10.78 22.47
C ASP A 33 6.35 11.72 21.81
N ALA A 34 7.08 11.25 20.80
CA ALA A 34 8.00 12.09 20.03
C ALA A 34 7.27 13.24 19.33
N ASN A 35 6.14 12.97 18.68
CA ASN A 35 5.34 14.00 18.02
C ASN A 35 4.76 15.03 19.00
N LEU A 36 4.42 14.62 20.22
CA LEU A 36 3.98 15.54 21.26
C LEU A 36 5.12 16.44 21.75
N VAL A 37 6.29 15.87 22.03
CA VAL A 37 7.49 16.64 22.45
C VAL A 37 7.95 17.61 21.37
N LEU A 38 7.85 17.23 20.10
CA LEU A 38 8.19 18.09 18.96
C LEU A 38 7.12 19.14 18.62
N GLY A 39 5.96 19.12 19.30
CA GLY A 39 4.87 20.05 19.07
C GLY A 39 4.00 19.76 17.84
N TYR A 40 4.11 18.56 17.24
CA TYR A 40 3.24 18.13 16.14
C TYR A 40 1.86 17.67 16.62
N LEU A 41 1.73 17.29 17.90
CA LEU A 41 0.45 16.99 18.54
C LEU A 41 0.10 18.04 19.57
N ASN A 42 -1.18 18.41 19.62
CA ASN A 42 -1.67 19.33 20.64
C ASN A 42 -1.81 18.61 21.99
N PRO A 43 -1.17 19.13 23.08
CA PRO A 43 -1.34 18.56 24.42
C PRO A 43 -2.77 18.59 24.94
N ASP A 44 -3.63 19.53 24.47
CA ASP A 44 -5.04 19.57 24.84
C ASP A 44 -5.83 18.32 24.46
N GLY A 45 -5.25 17.49 23.60
CA GLY A 45 -5.68 16.13 23.38
C GLY A 45 -6.14 15.79 21.97
N LEU A 46 -6.35 14.48 21.78
CA LEU A 46 -6.90 13.88 20.57
C LEU A 46 -8.44 13.78 20.65
N ILE A 47 -9.07 13.48 19.53
CA ILE A 47 -10.53 13.24 19.43
C ILE A 47 -11.34 14.45 19.99
N GLY A 48 -10.94 15.65 19.57
CA GLY A 48 -11.62 16.88 20.02
C GLY A 48 -11.51 17.13 21.54
N GLY A 49 -10.35 16.77 22.13
CA GLY A 49 -10.08 16.97 23.56
C GLY A 49 -10.57 15.83 24.48
N LYS A 50 -11.18 14.78 23.92
CA LYS A 50 -11.66 13.63 24.75
C LYS A 50 -10.54 12.76 25.29
N LEU A 51 -9.35 12.80 24.69
CA LEU A 51 -8.15 12.12 25.15
C LEU A 51 -7.04 13.17 25.36
N PRO A 52 -6.94 13.77 26.55
CA PRO A 52 -5.85 14.70 26.86
C PRO A 52 -4.51 13.96 26.85
N LEU A 53 -3.45 14.62 26.39
CA LEU A 53 -2.12 14.03 26.33
C LEU A 53 -1.24 14.59 27.45
N ASN A 54 -0.54 13.68 28.14
CA ASN A 54 0.39 14.04 29.20
C ASN A 54 1.79 14.28 28.63
N TYR A 55 2.19 15.56 28.53
CA TYR A 55 3.49 15.96 28.02
C TYR A 55 4.65 15.45 28.90
N GLU A 56 4.49 15.53 30.24
CA GLU A 56 5.54 15.11 31.15
C GLU A 56 5.85 13.62 31.03
N ASN A 57 4.83 12.77 30.89
CA ASN A 57 5.04 11.35 30.67
C ASN A 57 5.77 11.08 29.35
N ALA A 58 5.41 11.77 28.27
CA ALA A 58 6.12 11.67 26.98
C ALA A 58 7.58 12.09 27.12
N PHE A 59 7.81 13.24 27.72
CA PHE A 59 9.15 13.81 27.94
C PHE A 59 10.01 12.85 28.76
N ASN A 60 9.53 12.42 29.94
CA ASN A 60 10.27 11.56 30.85
C ASN A 60 10.56 10.18 30.23
N SER A 61 9.61 9.60 29.48
CA SER A 61 9.84 8.30 28.83
C SER A 61 10.95 8.37 27.77
N ILE A 62 10.99 9.45 26.97
CA ILE A 62 12.05 9.68 25.99
C ILE A 62 13.37 10.00 26.71
N GLU A 63 13.35 10.83 27.76
CA GLU A 63 14.54 11.19 28.51
C GLU A 63 15.25 9.96 29.07
N GLU A 64 14.52 9.14 29.84
CA GLU A 64 15.09 7.99 30.55
C GLU A 64 15.54 6.89 29.61
N LYS A 65 14.75 6.57 28.60
CA LYS A 65 14.99 5.36 27.78
C LYS A 65 15.80 5.63 26.52
N ILE A 66 15.88 6.87 26.04
CA ILE A 66 16.55 7.22 24.78
C ILE A 66 17.59 8.30 24.97
N ALA A 67 17.19 9.47 25.50
CA ALA A 67 18.06 10.65 25.52
C ALA A 67 19.29 10.42 26.44
N LYS A 68 19.09 9.97 27.68
CA LYS A 68 20.19 9.68 28.63
C LYS A 68 21.15 8.59 28.09
N PRO A 69 20.68 7.41 27.66
CA PRO A 69 21.56 6.38 27.13
C PRO A 69 22.38 6.79 25.92
N LEU A 70 21.82 7.67 25.06
CA LEU A 70 22.48 8.16 23.85
C LEU A 70 23.23 9.50 24.05
N ASN A 71 23.20 10.06 25.26
CA ASN A 71 23.77 11.37 25.59
C ASN A 71 23.27 12.49 24.66
N LEU A 72 21.95 12.52 24.44
CA LEU A 72 21.25 13.51 23.61
C LEU A 72 20.32 14.37 24.48
N SER A 73 19.88 15.54 23.95
CA SER A 73 18.70 16.20 24.51
C SER A 73 17.44 15.44 24.13
N VAL A 74 16.36 15.63 24.93
CA VAL A 74 15.08 14.95 24.67
C VAL A 74 14.51 15.30 23.30
N GLU A 75 14.63 16.57 22.86
CA GLU A 75 14.18 17.03 21.56
C GLU A 75 14.97 16.37 20.42
N LYS A 76 16.30 16.21 20.59
CA LYS A 76 17.13 15.51 19.61
C LYS A 76 16.78 14.03 19.53
N ALA A 77 16.52 13.38 20.65
CA ALA A 77 16.07 12.00 20.70
C ALA A 77 14.71 11.84 20.02
N ALA A 78 13.74 12.70 20.35
CA ALA A 78 12.42 12.74 19.72
C ALA A 78 12.51 12.97 18.20
N TYR A 79 13.37 13.90 17.77
CA TYR A 79 13.60 14.16 16.34
C TYR A 79 14.26 12.97 15.63
N GLY A 80 15.16 12.25 16.30
CA GLY A 80 15.73 11.00 15.81
C GLY A 80 14.66 9.93 15.57
N MET A 81 13.73 9.75 16.52
CA MET A 81 12.58 8.86 16.37
C MET A 81 11.71 9.25 15.18
N PHE A 82 11.39 10.55 15.06
CA PHE A 82 10.61 11.12 13.96
C PHE A 82 11.29 10.88 12.60
N THR A 83 12.59 11.06 12.50
CA THR A 83 13.34 10.87 11.27
C THR A 83 13.34 9.39 10.84
N ILE A 84 13.59 8.47 11.79
CA ILE A 84 13.61 7.03 11.48
C ILE A 84 12.24 6.55 11.00
N VAL A 85 11.16 6.93 11.66
CA VAL A 85 9.82 6.50 11.22
C VAL A 85 9.47 7.08 9.86
N ASN A 86 9.85 8.33 9.55
CA ASN A 86 9.64 8.91 8.23
C ASN A 86 10.43 8.16 7.15
N SER A 87 11.69 7.83 7.39
CA SER A 87 12.50 7.02 6.46
C SER A 87 11.88 5.65 6.22
N ASN A 88 11.33 5.01 7.26
CA ASN A 88 10.62 3.74 7.11
C ASN A 88 9.35 3.90 6.25
N MET A 89 8.58 4.97 6.45
CA MET A 89 7.40 5.27 5.62
C MET A 89 7.77 5.59 4.17
N VAL A 90 8.83 6.37 3.93
CA VAL A 90 9.35 6.65 2.58
C VAL A 90 9.74 5.35 1.86
N ASN A 91 10.42 4.44 2.55
CA ASN A 91 10.75 3.13 1.98
C ASN A 91 9.49 2.32 1.61
N GLY A 92 8.45 2.39 2.45
CA GLY A 92 7.14 1.79 2.14
C GLY A 92 6.50 2.39 0.89
N ILE A 93 6.55 3.72 0.73
CA ILE A 93 6.00 4.40 -0.46
C ILE A 93 6.81 4.03 -1.70
N ARG A 94 8.16 3.98 -1.61
CA ARG A 94 9.03 3.57 -2.73
C ARG A 94 8.70 2.18 -3.26
N ARG A 95 8.36 1.23 -2.39
CA ARG A 95 7.95 -0.14 -2.79
C ARG A 95 6.69 -0.15 -3.66
N VAL A 96 5.75 0.74 -3.42
CA VAL A 96 4.50 0.79 -4.20
C VAL A 96 4.55 1.78 -5.36
N SER A 97 5.62 2.53 -5.52
CA SER A 97 5.83 3.51 -6.60
C SER A 97 7.08 3.19 -7.42
N VAL A 98 8.27 3.49 -6.91
CA VAL A 98 9.54 3.35 -7.64
C VAL A 98 9.79 1.91 -8.09
N GLU A 99 9.59 0.93 -7.19
CA GLU A 99 9.76 -0.50 -7.53
C GLU A 99 8.73 -1.01 -8.55
N ARG A 100 7.67 -0.23 -8.80
CA ARG A 100 6.66 -0.49 -9.84
C ARG A 100 6.83 0.36 -11.09
N GLY A 101 7.94 1.10 -11.20
CA GLY A 101 8.26 1.93 -12.36
C GLY A 101 7.61 3.31 -12.37
N TYR A 102 7.04 3.77 -11.26
CA TYR A 102 6.45 5.11 -11.16
C TYR A 102 7.43 6.10 -10.52
N ASP A 103 7.52 7.30 -11.06
CA ASP A 103 8.24 8.40 -10.42
C ASP A 103 7.32 9.12 -9.43
N PRO A 104 7.63 9.11 -8.12
CA PRO A 104 6.79 9.78 -7.11
C PRO A 104 6.60 11.27 -7.35
N ARG A 105 7.53 11.93 -8.04
CA ARG A 105 7.48 13.38 -8.34
C ARG A 105 6.35 13.76 -9.29
N ASP A 106 5.84 12.80 -10.06
CA ASP A 106 4.71 12.99 -10.98
C ASP A 106 3.36 12.89 -10.28
N PHE A 107 3.35 12.62 -8.98
CA PHE A 107 2.14 12.41 -8.18
C PHE A 107 1.93 13.48 -7.12
N VAL A 108 0.71 13.56 -6.61
CA VAL A 108 0.38 14.30 -5.40
C VAL A 108 0.26 13.33 -4.22
N LEU A 109 0.68 13.77 -3.04
CA LEU A 109 0.57 12.95 -1.83
C LEU A 109 -0.70 13.33 -1.05
N VAL A 110 -1.57 12.36 -0.80
CA VAL A 110 -2.83 12.57 -0.08
C VAL A 110 -2.71 12.06 1.35
N ALA A 111 -2.98 12.93 2.32
CA ALA A 111 -3.05 12.54 3.73
C ALA A 111 -4.36 11.82 4.03
N ALA A 112 -4.26 10.57 4.49
CA ALA A 112 -5.38 9.78 5.00
C ALA A 112 -5.09 9.30 6.42
N GLY A 113 -6.05 9.45 7.32
CA GLY A 113 -5.89 9.12 8.73
C GLY A 113 -5.48 10.30 9.62
N GLY A 114 -5.73 10.19 10.92
CA GLY A 114 -5.51 11.27 11.87
C GLY A 114 -4.02 11.57 12.17
N ALA A 115 -3.15 10.55 12.11
CA ALA A 115 -1.72 10.70 12.42
C ALA A 115 -0.88 11.20 11.23
N THR A 116 -1.36 11.02 9.99
CA THR A 116 -0.60 11.31 8.77
C THR A 116 -0.19 12.78 8.67
N GLY A 117 -1.03 13.69 9.18
CA GLY A 117 -0.75 15.13 9.15
C GLY A 117 0.58 15.54 9.78
N ALA A 118 1.04 14.83 10.82
CA ALA A 118 2.31 15.10 11.48
C ALA A 118 3.54 14.77 10.62
N HIS A 119 3.39 13.89 9.64
CA HIS A 119 4.51 13.32 8.88
C HIS A 119 4.53 13.72 7.41
N ILE A 120 3.36 13.97 6.80
CA ILE A 120 3.19 14.02 5.36
C ILE A 120 4.08 15.04 4.64
N THR A 121 4.33 16.20 5.25
CA THR A 121 5.20 17.23 4.66
C THR A 121 6.67 16.80 4.63
N ALA A 122 7.13 16.11 5.68
CA ALA A 122 8.48 15.54 5.72
C ALA A 122 8.65 14.44 4.67
N LEU A 123 7.64 13.56 4.52
CA LEU A 123 7.61 12.50 3.50
C LEU A 123 7.65 13.09 2.09
N ALA A 124 6.80 14.09 1.81
CA ALA A 124 6.75 14.76 0.52
C ALA A 124 8.09 15.43 0.18
N SER A 125 8.70 16.11 1.14
CA SER A 125 10.01 16.76 0.97
C SER A 125 11.12 15.75 0.63
N GLU A 126 11.18 14.63 1.35
CA GLU A 126 12.20 13.60 1.12
C GLU A 126 12.03 12.89 -0.24
N MET A 127 10.80 12.78 -0.71
CA MET A 127 10.49 12.15 -2.00
C MET A 127 10.48 13.13 -3.18
N GLY A 128 10.65 14.41 -2.94
CA GLY A 128 10.58 15.46 -3.98
C GLY A 128 9.18 15.70 -4.52
N ILE A 129 8.15 15.35 -3.76
CA ILE A 129 6.74 15.59 -4.13
C ILE A 129 6.36 17.00 -3.76
N ASN A 130 5.93 17.78 -4.75
CA ASN A 130 5.66 19.23 -4.58
C ASN A 130 4.27 19.55 -4.03
N THR A 131 3.34 18.61 -4.10
CA THR A 131 1.94 18.84 -3.74
C THR A 131 1.45 17.84 -2.72
N VAL A 132 0.91 18.33 -1.60
CA VAL A 132 0.28 17.56 -0.55
C VAL A 132 -1.17 18.00 -0.41
N ILE A 133 -2.09 17.02 -0.37
CA ILE A 133 -3.52 17.24 -0.16
C ILE A 133 -3.92 16.72 1.21
N VAL A 134 -4.47 17.60 2.05
CA VAL A 134 -5.08 17.25 3.34
C VAL A 134 -6.56 17.58 3.28
N SER A 135 -7.37 16.53 3.11
CA SER A 135 -8.83 16.67 3.08
C SER A 135 -9.40 17.01 4.46
N LYS A 136 -10.51 17.75 4.50
CA LYS A 136 -11.29 17.92 5.74
C LYS A 136 -11.79 16.60 6.32
N LEU A 137 -11.87 15.56 5.48
CA LEU A 137 -12.28 14.21 5.84
C LEU A 137 -11.10 13.28 6.13
N SER A 138 -9.85 13.79 6.18
CA SER A 138 -8.65 12.92 6.28
C SER A 138 -8.72 11.92 7.42
N SER A 139 -9.24 12.29 8.59
CA SER A 139 -9.37 11.37 9.73
C SER A 139 -10.38 10.25 9.52
N GLY A 140 -11.36 10.43 8.64
CA GLY A 140 -12.41 9.46 8.29
C GLY A 140 -12.37 9.02 6.82
N LEU A 141 -11.29 9.32 6.09
CA LEU A 141 -11.23 9.12 4.64
C LEU A 141 -11.41 7.65 4.23
N CYS A 142 -10.88 6.71 5.02
CA CYS A 142 -11.05 5.28 4.77
C CYS A 142 -12.52 4.85 4.91
N ALA A 143 -13.21 5.31 5.96
CA ALA A 143 -14.63 5.00 6.15
C ALA A 143 -15.49 5.64 5.05
N TYR A 144 -15.17 6.87 4.66
CA TYR A 144 -15.83 7.53 3.53
C TYR A 144 -15.60 6.75 2.23
N GLY A 145 -14.36 6.32 1.98
CA GLY A 145 -14.01 5.51 0.83
C GLY A 145 -14.82 4.22 0.75
N GLN A 146 -15.01 3.53 1.87
CA GLN A 146 -15.85 2.32 1.92
C GLN A 146 -17.31 2.57 1.55
N ILE A 147 -17.86 3.72 1.97
CA ILE A 147 -19.26 4.07 1.67
C ILE A 147 -19.48 4.34 0.18
N ILE A 148 -18.49 4.92 -0.49
CA ILE A 148 -18.59 5.32 -1.91
C ILE A 148 -17.94 4.34 -2.88
N SER A 149 -17.27 3.29 -2.36
CA SER A 149 -16.63 2.29 -3.21
C SER A 149 -17.67 1.31 -3.75
N ASP A 150 -17.45 0.88 -4.99
CA ASP A 150 -18.19 -0.23 -5.56
C ASP A 150 -17.88 -1.54 -4.82
N VAL A 151 -18.82 -2.46 -4.82
CA VAL A 151 -18.60 -3.82 -4.34
C VAL A 151 -17.79 -4.56 -5.40
N LYS A 152 -16.66 -5.17 -5.01
CA LYS A 152 -15.76 -5.88 -5.92
C LYS A 152 -15.44 -7.27 -5.40
N TYR A 153 -15.48 -8.24 -6.29
CA TYR A 153 -15.01 -9.60 -6.07
C TYR A 153 -13.91 -9.92 -7.05
N ASN A 154 -12.77 -10.38 -6.53
CA ASN A 154 -11.64 -10.83 -7.35
C ASN A 154 -11.58 -12.35 -7.32
N TYR A 155 -11.52 -12.96 -8.48
CA TYR A 155 -11.35 -14.39 -8.65
C TYR A 155 -10.12 -14.66 -9.50
N MET A 156 -9.29 -15.56 -9.04
CA MET A 156 -8.08 -15.97 -9.74
C MET A 156 -8.11 -17.49 -9.99
N ALA A 157 -7.62 -17.89 -11.14
CA ALA A 157 -7.37 -19.29 -11.46
C ALA A 157 -5.97 -19.47 -12.04
N THR A 158 -5.22 -20.42 -11.49
CA THR A 158 -3.87 -20.74 -11.96
C THR A 158 -3.95 -21.67 -13.17
N ILE A 159 -3.28 -21.27 -14.25
CA ILE A 159 -3.20 -22.01 -15.50
C ILE A 159 -1.83 -21.82 -16.17
N PRO A 160 -0.77 -22.51 -15.68
CA PRO A 160 0.54 -22.40 -16.30
C PRO A 160 0.52 -22.99 -17.72
N ILE A 161 0.51 -22.11 -18.71
CA ILE A 161 0.44 -22.50 -20.13
C ILE A 161 1.31 -21.56 -20.97
N ARG A 162 2.05 -22.13 -21.94
CA ARG A 162 2.82 -21.34 -22.89
C ARG A 162 1.90 -20.79 -23.97
N LEU A 163 2.03 -19.50 -24.24
CA LEU A 163 1.27 -18.81 -25.27
C LEU A 163 1.94 -19.00 -26.64
N ASN A 164 1.69 -20.15 -27.26
CA ASN A 164 2.17 -20.52 -28.58
C ASN A 164 1.02 -21.05 -29.46
N GLU A 165 1.33 -21.47 -30.67
CA GLU A 165 0.38 -22.00 -31.64
C GLU A 165 -0.46 -23.20 -31.15
N ASN A 166 0.05 -23.94 -30.14
CA ASN A 166 -0.62 -25.09 -29.53
C ASN A 166 -1.33 -24.74 -28.22
N CYS A 167 -1.56 -23.46 -27.96
CA CYS A 167 -2.23 -23.01 -26.74
C CYS A 167 -3.69 -23.50 -26.71
N ASP A 168 -4.09 -24.05 -25.57
CA ASP A 168 -5.48 -24.47 -25.35
C ASP A 168 -6.35 -23.27 -24.95
N TYR A 169 -6.77 -22.50 -25.97
CA TYR A 169 -7.60 -21.32 -25.80
C TYR A 169 -8.97 -21.65 -25.19
N GLU A 170 -9.54 -22.82 -25.51
CA GLU A 170 -10.84 -23.25 -24.96
C GLU A 170 -10.77 -23.40 -23.45
N LYS A 171 -9.66 -23.96 -22.96
CA LYS A 171 -9.43 -24.10 -21.52
C LYS A 171 -9.32 -22.75 -20.82
N ILE A 172 -8.61 -21.79 -21.40
CA ILE A 172 -8.47 -20.43 -20.84
C ILE A 172 -9.84 -19.75 -20.78
N ASN A 173 -10.58 -19.75 -21.89
CA ASN A 173 -11.90 -19.12 -21.98
C ASN A 173 -12.92 -19.79 -21.05
N LYS A 174 -12.87 -21.11 -20.90
CA LYS A 174 -13.71 -21.83 -19.96
C LYS A 174 -13.43 -21.41 -18.53
N LEU A 175 -12.16 -21.30 -18.13
CA LEU A 175 -11.79 -20.85 -16.79
C LEU A 175 -12.25 -19.42 -16.51
N PHE A 176 -12.15 -18.50 -17.48
CA PHE A 176 -12.72 -17.16 -17.34
C PHE A 176 -14.22 -17.24 -17.10
N LYS A 177 -14.96 -17.98 -17.92
CA LYS A 177 -16.42 -18.16 -17.76
C LYS A 177 -16.79 -18.73 -16.40
N ASP A 178 -16.02 -19.69 -15.90
CA ASP A 178 -16.26 -20.33 -14.60
C ASP A 178 -16.05 -19.34 -13.43
N ILE A 179 -14.97 -18.54 -13.43
CA ILE A 179 -14.70 -17.56 -12.36
C ILE A 179 -15.65 -16.35 -12.45
N GLU A 180 -15.99 -15.89 -13.64
CA GLU A 180 -16.95 -14.81 -13.86
C GLU A 180 -18.38 -15.20 -13.44
N SER A 181 -18.78 -16.43 -13.73
CA SER A 181 -20.09 -16.94 -13.28
C SER A 181 -20.20 -16.93 -11.76
N LYS A 182 -19.15 -17.30 -11.04
CA LYS A 182 -19.11 -17.24 -9.58
C LYS A 182 -19.21 -15.80 -9.08
N GLY A 183 -18.47 -14.86 -9.71
CA GLY A 183 -18.53 -13.43 -9.36
C GLY A 183 -19.92 -12.85 -9.54
N ARG A 184 -20.56 -13.14 -10.69
CA ARG A 184 -21.93 -12.70 -10.98
C ARG A 184 -22.96 -13.30 -10.00
N GLU A 185 -22.81 -14.58 -9.64
CA GLU A 185 -23.67 -15.21 -8.65
C GLU A 185 -23.54 -14.56 -7.28
N HIS A 186 -22.31 -14.23 -6.83
CA HIS A 186 -22.10 -13.54 -5.56
C HIS A 186 -22.72 -12.14 -5.56
N LEU A 187 -22.50 -11.34 -6.61
CA LEU A 187 -23.06 -10.00 -6.70
C LEU A 187 -24.61 -10.02 -6.75
N LYS A 188 -25.19 -11.01 -7.44
CA LYS A 188 -26.66 -11.22 -7.42
C LYS A 188 -27.19 -11.57 -6.03
N ASN A 189 -26.46 -12.42 -5.29
CA ASN A 189 -26.84 -12.78 -3.92
C ASN A 189 -26.73 -11.57 -2.97
N ASP A 190 -25.83 -10.62 -3.26
CA ASP A 190 -25.71 -9.34 -2.55
C ASP A 190 -26.79 -8.32 -2.98
N GLY A 191 -27.62 -8.65 -3.96
CA GLY A 191 -28.75 -7.83 -4.39
C GLY A 191 -28.47 -6.88 -5.56
N PHE A 192 -27.37 -7.10 -6.30
CA PHE A 192 -27.07 -6.31 -7.50
C PHE A 192 -27.76 -6.91 -8.74
N ASP A 193 -28.33 -6.04 -9.57
CA ASP A 193 -28.90 -6.40 -10.87
C ASP A 193 -27.78 -6.71 -11.88
N GLU A 194 -28.02 -7.65 -12.77
CA GLU A 194 -27.05 -8.06 -13.82
C GLU A 194 -26.54 -6.89 -14.66
N GLU A 195 -27.41 -5.92 -14.95
CA GLU A 195 -27.10 -4.74 -15.76
C GLU A 195 -26.10 -3.78 -15.09
N LYS A 196 -25.88 -3.93 -13.77
CA LYS A 196 -24.94 -3.13 -12.98
C LYS A 196 -23.62 -3.83 -12.71
N ILE A 197 -23.42 -5.02 -13.29
CA ILE A 197 -22.22 -5.84 -13.09
C ILE A 197 -21.27 -5.63 -14.25
N ASP A 198 -20.15 -4.98 -13.97
CA ASP A 198 -19.02 -4.86 -14.87
C ASP A 198 -18.00 -5.97 -14.60
N VAL A 199 -17.33 -6.43 -15.63
CA VAL A 199 -16.31 -7.48 -15.56
C VAL A 199 -15.01 -6.95 -16.16
N TYR A 200 -13.93 -7.07 -15.40
CA TYR A 200 -12.58 -6.72 -15.83
C TYR A 200 -11.70 -7.95 -15.79
N ARG A 201 -10.89 -8.18 -16.82
CA ARG A 201 -9.98 -9.31 -16.93
C ARG A 201 -8.53 -8.86 -16.85
N SER A 202 -7.72 -9.63 -16.15
CA SER A 202 -6.26 -9.51 -16.20
C SER A 202 -5.59 -10.87 -16.31
N LEU A 203 -4.36 -10.85 -16.79
CA LEU A 203 -3.49 -12.02 -16.97
C LEU A 203 -2.19 -11.76 -16.24
N GLU A 204 -1.73 -12.72 -15.46
CA GLU A 204 -0.38 -12.70 -14.91
C GLU A 204 0.52 -13.54 -15.81
N MET A 205 1.47 -12.88 -16.42
CA MET A 205 2.33 -13.44 -17.47
C MET A 205 3.80 -13.15 -17.18
N ARG A 206 4.67 -14.02 -17.72
CA ARG A 206 6.12 -13.86 -17.61
C ARG A 206 6.82 -14.44 -18.83
N TYR A 207 8.08 -14.04 -19.05
CA TYR A 207 8.94 -14.83 -19.95
C TYR A 207 9.29 -16.15 -19.30
N LEU A 208 9.43 -17.18 -20.11
CA LEU A 208 9.80 -18.51 -19.63
C LEU A 208 11.12 -18.48 -18.85
N GLY A 209 11.08 -18.93 -17.61
CA GLY A 209 12.25 -18.93 -16.71
C GLY A 209 12.34 -17.71 -15.77
N GLN A 210 11.50 -16.71 -15.92
CA GLN A 210 11.38 -15.64 -14.92
C GLN A 210 10.62 -16.10 -13.68
N ILE A 211 10.94 -15.48 -12.54
CA ILE A 211 10.32 -15.79 -11.24
C ILE A 211 9.06 -14.93 -11.02
N HIS A 212 9.12 -13.65 -11.43
CA HIS A 212 8.05 -12.70 -11.19
C HIS A 212 7.18 -12.50 -12.43
N GLU A 213 5.89 -12.44 -12.21
CA GLU A 213 4.87 -12.19 -13.22
C GLU A 213 4.61 -10.69 -13.39
N CYS A 214 4.16 -10.30 -14.58
CA CYS A 214 3.58 -9.00 -14.88
C CYS A 214 2.08 -9.14 -15.04
N THR A 215 1.32 -8.31 -14.35
CA THR A 215 -0.13 -8.21 -14.55
C THR A 215 -0.43 -7.37 -15.79
N VAL A 216 -1.19 -7.94 -16.71
CA VAL A 216 -1.63 -7.31 -17.96
C VAL A 216 -3.15 -7.26 -17.99
N ASN A 217 -3.72 -6.07 -18.00
CA ASN A 217 -5.16 -5.90 -18.17
C ASN A 217 -5.54 -6.13 -19.63
N ILE A 218 -6.60 -6.86 -19.86
CA ILE A 218 -7.14 -7.14 -21.19
C ILE A 218 -8.61 -6.75 -21.28
N GLU A 219 -9.09 -6.49 -22.48
CA GLU A 219 -10.52 -6.32 -22.73
C GLU A 219 -11.25 -7.68 -22.54
N THR A 220 -12.57 -7.59 -22.30
CA THR A 220 -13.41 -8.77 -22.11
C THR A 220 -13.77 -9.40 -23.46
N PHE A 221 -12.86 -10.19 -24.03
CA PHE A 221 -13.06 -10.97 -25.24
C PHE A 221 -12.65 -12.44 -25.01
N ASP A 222 -13.08 -13.33 -25.90
CA ASP A 222 -12.56 -14.69 -25.91
C ASP A 222 -11.15 -14.71 -26.51
N ILE A 223 -10.22 -15.40 -25.85
CA ILE A 223 -8.84 -15.55 -26.32
C ILE A 223 -8.82 -16.62 -27.42
N ASP A 224 -8.23 -16.26 -28.55
CA ASP A 224 -8.04 -17.11 -29.73
C ASP A 224 -6.70 -16.84 -30.43
N SER A 225 -6.50 -17.39 -31.62
CA SER A 225 -5.26 -17.22 -32.39
C SER A 225 -5.02 -15.79 -32.89
N GLU A 226 -6.04 -14.94 -33.00
CA GLU A 226 -5.89 -13.54 -33.43
C GLU A 226 -5.66 -12.63 -32.24
N THR A 227 -6.40 -12.85 -31.15
CA THR A 227 -6.35 -12.02 -29.95
C THR A 227 -5.13 -12.30 -29.10
N ILE A 228 -4.55 -13.51 -29.17
CA ILE A 228 -3.36 -13.88 -28.39
C ILE A 228 -2.14 -13.01 -28.73
N GLU A 229 -1.99 -12.58 -29.98
CA GLU A 229 -0.88 -11.69 -30.35
C GLU A 229 -1.05 -10.30 -29.72
N LYS A 230 -2.28 -9.78 -29.63
CA LYS A 230 -2.56 -8.54 -28.89
C LYS A 230 -2.23 -8.66 -27.42
N VAL A 231 -2.51 -9.84 -26.82
CA VAL A 231 -2.18 -10.14 -25.42
C VAL A 231 -0.67 -10.16 -25.21
N LYS A 232 0.10 -10.77 -26.11
CA LYS A 232 1.56 -10.79 -26.07
C LYS A 232 2.15 -9.39 -26.24
N ASP A 233 1.63 -8.61 -27.17
CA ASP A 233 2.08 -7.21 -27.38
C ASP A 233 1.83 -6.37 -26.12
N ALA A 234 0.67 -6.50 -25.50
CA ALA A 234 0.37 -5.84 -24.24
C ALA A 234 1.31 -6.25 -23.11
N PHE A 235 1.66 -7.55 -23.04
CA PHE A 235 2.65 -8.05 -22.08
C PHE A 235 4.04 -7.49 -22.33
N HIS A 236 4.55 -7.51 -23.57
CA HIS A 236 5.86 -6.96 -23.92
C HIS A 236 5.97 -5.49 -23.55
N LYS A 237 4.92 -4.71 -23.88
CA LYS A 237 4.84 -3.30 -23.51
C LYS A 237 4.86 -3.12 -21.99
N ARG A 238 4.05 -3.88 -21.27
CA ARG A 238 3.99 -3.80 -19.81
C ARG A 238 5.32 -4.20 -19.14
N HIS A 239 5.97 -5.23 -19.67
CA HIS A 239 7.28 -5.66 -19.19
C HIS A 239 8.35 -4.59 -19.40
N GLU A 240 8.34 -3.91 -20.56
CA GLU A 240 9.26 -2.80 -20.85
C GLU A 240 9.02 -1.60 -19.94
N GLU A 241 7.75 -1.27 -19.63
CA GLU A 241 7.40 -0.22 -18.65
C GLU A 241 7.94 -0.52 -17.25
N LEU A 242 7.91 -1.78 -16.82
CA LEU A 242 8.32 -2.19 -15.47
C LEU A 242 9.82 -2.40 -15.35
N TYR A 243 10.42 -3.01 -16.36
CA TYR A 243 11.81 -3.50 -16.30
C TYR A 243 12.76 -2.81 -17.27
N THR A 244 12.27 -1.86 -18.10
CA THR A 244 13.03 -1.09 -19.10
C THR A 244 13.58 -1.92 -20.27
N TYR A 245 13.13 -3.15 -20.43
CA TYR A 245 13.45 -4.02 -21.57
C TYR A 245 12.30 -4.96 -21.89
N SER A 246 12.27 -5.47 -23.13
CA SER A 246 11.37 -6.55 -23.57
C SER A 246 12.12 -7.51 -24.49
N GLU A 247 11.71 -8.78 -24.47
CA GLU A 247 12.31 -9.86 -25.25
C GLU A 247 11.28 -10.47 -26.21
N LEU A 248 11.05 -9.81 -27.33
CA LEU A 248 9.98 -10.17 -28.29
C LEU A 248 10.08 -11.62 -28.85
N GLN A 249 11.28 -12.22 -28.81
CA GLN A 249 11.52 -13.58 -29.29
C GLN A 249 11.45 -14.65 -28.19
N SER A 250 11.38 -14.23 -26.93
CA SER A 250 11.32 -15.16 -25.81
C SER A 250 9.92 -15.73 -25.62
N PRO A 251 9.80 -17.03 -25.32
CA PRO A 251 8.50 -17.64 -25.03
C PRO A 251 7.82 -16.99 -23.84
N VAL A 252 6.52 -16.69 -23.97
CA VAL A 252 5.69 -16.12 -22.91
C VAL A 252 4.85 -17.23 -22.28
N GLU A 253 4.78 -17.22 -20.96
CA GLU A 253 3.97 -18.12 -20.14
C GLU A 253 2.86 -17.32 -19.45
N LEU A 254 1.63 -17.78 -19.61
CA LEU A 254 0.49 -17.39 -18.78
C LEU A 254 0.55 -18.20 -17.49
N VAL A 255 0.47 -17.56 -16.33
CA VAL A 255 0.53 -18.21 -15.02
C VAL A 255 -0.84 -18.22 -14.35
N ASN A 256 -1.47 -17.06 -14.28
CA ASN A 256 -2.80 -16.90 -13.70
C ASN A 256 -3.70 -16.08 -14.61
N ILE A 257 -5.00 -16.35 -14.52
CA ILE A 257 -6.06 -15.48 -15.02
C ILE A 257 -6.79 -14.91 -13.81
N GLU A 258 -7.18 -13.64 -13.91
CA GLU A 258 -7.95 -12.96 -12.89
C GLU A 258 -9.15 -12.27 -13.52
N SER A 259 -10.28 -12.31 -12.81
CA SER A 259 -11.48 -11.56 -13.14
C SER A 259 -11.98 -10.80 -11.90
N THR A 260 -12.21 -9.52 -12.09
CA THR A 260 -12.78 -8.61 -11.08
C THR A 260 -14.16 -8.22 -11.48
#